data_9cd4e960c2ed4701582e6916b20f4c7a
#
_entry.id   9cd4e960c2ed4701582e6916b20f4c7a
#
_cell.length_a   1.000
_cell.length_b   1.000
_cell.length_c   1.000
_cell.angle_alpha   90.00
_cell.angle_beta   90.00
_cell.angle_gamma   90.00
#
_symmetry.space_group_name_H-M   'P 1'
#
loop_
_entity.id
_entity.type
_entity.pdbx_description
1 polymer ?
#
loop_
_entity_poly.entity_id
_entity_poly.type
_entity_poly.pdbx_seq_one_letter_code
_entity_poly.pdbx_strand_id
1 'polypeptide(L)'
;MVEQIFKNKKLNTEKLLNYGFRLGDNGYSFTEKILNGQFDLSIWITDNDIDTEVMDLSTNEPYTLFLADDVCGSFVGEVRAVYQDILLDIAKNCFDNFVFKSDYAQNIIKYVKDTYGDDLEFLWEKFSENAIWRRKDNGKWYALLLTVSKSKLGFDSDEKIEIIDLRADAQLMVDGIKIFAGYHMNKKSWITICLDGSIPLEDIYGMIDESYKLAKK
;
A
#
# COMPACT_ATOMS: atom_id res chain seq x y z
N MET A 1 -8.78 14.57 5.53
CA MET A 1 -8.50 13.46 6.48
C MET A 1 -8.80 12.10 5.85
N VAL A 2 -10.04 11.79 5.43
CA VAL A 2 -10.43 10.53 4.79
C VAL A 2 -9.53 10.17 3.61
N GLU A 3 -9.36 11.06 2.63
CA GLU A 3 -8.51 10.86 1.46
C GLU A 3 -7.07 10.44 1.79
N GLN A 4 -6.50 10.97 2.88
CA GLN A 4 -5.14 10.61 3.30
C GLN A 4 -5.06 9.21 3.89
N ILE A 5 -6.05 8.80 4.68
CA ILE A 5 -6.12 7.47 5.30
C ILE A 5 -6.25 6.39 4.24
N PHE A 6 -7.06 6.62 3.21
CA PHE A 6 -7.33 5.65 2.15
C PHE A 6 -6.45 5.83 0.91
N LYS A 7 -5.49 6.76 0.95
CA LYS A 7 -4.51 6.94 -0.13
C LYS A 7 -3.74 5.63 -0.38
N ASN A 8 -3.63 5.24 -1.64
CA ASN A 8 -2.97 3.99 -2.04
C ASN A 8 -3.58 2.71 -1.42
N LYS A 9 -4.87 2.75 -1.18
CA LYS A 9 -5.66 1.61 -0.73
C LYS A 9 -6.58 1.15 -1.86
N LYS A 10 -6.78 -0.15 -1.96
CA LYS A 10 -7.75 -0.78 -2.87
C LYS A 10 -8.77 -1.54 -2.06
N LEU A 11 -10.02 -1.29 -2.35
CA LEU A 11 -11.14 -1.96 -1.69
C LEU A 11 -11.04 -3.47 -1.84
N ASN A 12 -11.26 -4.19 -0.73
CA ASN A 12 -11.40 -5.63 -0.70
C ASN A 12 -12.80 -5.98 -0.18
N THR A 13 -13.67 -6.34 -1.11
CA THR A 13 -15.10 -6.57 -0.83
C THR A 13 -15.34 -7.69 0.17
N GLU A 14 -14.56 -8.77 0.11
CA GLU A 14 -14.67 -9.89 1.05
C GLU A 14 -14.30 -9.43 2.47
N LYS A 15 -13.20 -8.68 2.62
CA LYS A 15 -12.80 -8.13 3.91
C LYS A 15 -13.81 -7.14 4.47
N LEU A 16 -14.43 -6.30 3.62
CA LEU A 16 -15.49 -5.39 4.03
C LEU A 16 -16.69 -6.14 4.63
N LEU A 17 -17.17 -7.16 3.93
CA LEU A 17 -18.31 -7.95 4.40
C LEU A 17 -17.98 -8.69 5.71
N ASN A 18 -16.76 -9.23 5.82
CA ASN A 18 -16.29 -9.90 7.03
C ASN A 18 -16.12 -8.93 8.21
N TYR A 19 -15.81 -7.67 7.96
CA TYR A 19 -15.70 -6.61 8.98
C TYR A 19 -17.08 -6.19 9.52
N GLY A 20 -18.16 -6.34 8.73
CA GLY A 20 -19.51 -6.02 9.13
C GLY A 20 -20.21 -4.99 8.24
N PHE A 21 -19.59 -4.56 7.14
CA PHE A 21 -20.28 -3.75 6.14
C PHE A 21 -21.40 -4.53 5.49
N ARG A 22 -22.45 -3.81 5.11
CA ARG A 22 -23.62 -4.36 4.39
C ARG A 22 -23.64 -3.80 2.98
N LEU A 23 -23.83 -4.69 2.01
CA LEU A 23 -24.02 -4.29 0.61
C LEU A 23 -25.48 -3.81 0.43
N GLY A 24 -25.65 -2.61 -0.10
CA GLY A 24 -26.91 -1.99 -0.50
C GLY A 24 -26.89 -1.58 -1.97
N ASP A 25 -27.95 -0.88 -2.42
CA ASP A 25 -28.10 -0.45 -3.82
C ASP A 25 -27.00 0.54 -4.27
N ASN A 26 -26.46 1.33 -3.33
CA ASN A 26 -25.47 2.38 -3.60
C ASN A 26 -24.07 2.06 -3.04
N GLY A 27 -23.73 0.78 -2.84
CA GLY A 27 -22.44 0.38 -2.29
C GLY A 27 -22.51 -0.22 -0.90
N TYR A 28 -21.42 -0.14 -0.15
CA TYR A 28 -21.30 -0.73 1.18
C TYR A 28 -21.56 0.30 2.26
N SER A 29 -22.27 -0.09 3.32
CA SER A 29 -22.53 0.78 4.48
C SER A 29 -22.17 0.09 5.78
N PHE A 30 -21.68 0.87 6.75
CA PHE A 30 -21.37 0.45 8.11
C PHE A 30 -21.77 1.56 9.06
N THR A 31 -22.34 1.22 10.22
CA THR A 31 -22.67 2.20 11.25
C THR A 31 -22.26 1.66 12.60
N GLU A 32 -21.58 2.49 13.39
CA GLU A 32 -21.10 2.17 14.72
C GLU A 32 -21.45 3.29 15.70
N LYS A 33 -21.84 2.90 16.93
CA LYS A 33 -22.05 3.83 18.04
C LYS A 33 -20.72 4.21 18.69
N ILE A 34 -20.44 5.50 18.73
CA ILE A 34 -19.20 6.02 19.33
C ILE A 34 -19.48 6.85 20.58
N LEU A 35 -18.44 7.09 21.39
CA LEU A 35 -18.51 7.90 22.61
C LEU A 35 -19.65 7.49 23.56
N ASN A 36 -19.62 6.22 23.96
CA ASN A 36 -20.65 5.64 24.84
C ASN A 36 -22.08 5.73 24.29
N GLY A 37 -22.22 5.72 22.96
CA GLY A 37 -23.52 5.76 22.27
C GLY A 37 -24.13 7.16 22.17
N GLN A 38 -23.34 8.21 22.33
CA GLN A 38 -23.81 9.60 22.12
C GLN A 38 -23.93 9.96 20.64
N PHE A 39 -23.12 9.29 19.79
CA PHE A 39 -23.11 9.51 18.35
C PHE A 39 -23.19 8.22 17.59
N ASP A 40 -23.76 8.28 16.38
CA ASP A 40 -23.64 7.24 15.36
C ASP A 40 -22.65 7.72 14.29
N LEU A 41 -21.59 6.93 14.05
CA LEU A 41 -20.71 7.11 12.91
C LEU A 41 -21.18 6.18 11.79
N SER A 42 -21.64 6.76 10.69
CA SER A 42 -22.01 6.05 9.47
C SER A 42 -20.95 6.24 8.39
N ILE A 43 -20.62 5.17 7.70
CA ILE A 43 -19.58 5.12 6.65
C ILE A 43 -20.21 4.44 5.42
N TRP A 44 -20.09 5.10 4.27
CA TRP A 44 -20.52 4.58 2.98
C TRP A 44 -19.33 4.47 2.04
N ILE A 45 -19.19 3.33 1.39
CA ILE A 45 -18.08 3.05 0.48
C ILE A 45 -18.65 2.62 -0.86
N THR A 46 -18.27 3.33 -1.92
CA THR A 46 -18.48 2.97 -3.31
C THR A 46 -17.15 2.60 -3.95
N ASP A 47 -17.14 2.22 -5.24
CA ASP A 47 -15.91 1.92 -5.97
C ASP A 47 -14.96 3.13 -6.06
N ASN A 48 -15.49 4.35 -5.96
CA ASN A 48 -14.75 5.59 -6.23
C ASN A 48 -14.68 6.54 -5.03
N ASP A 49 -15.46 6.31 -3.95
CA ASP A 49 -15.56 7.29 -2.87
C ASP A 49 -15.87 6.66 -1.52
N ILE A 50 -15.49 7.39 -0.46
CA ILE A 50 -15.76 7.04 0.94
C ILE A 50 -16.36 8.25 1.63
N ASP A 51 -17.65 8.15 1.91
CA ASP A 51 -18.42 9.16 2.63
C ASP A 51 -18.57 8.77 4.11
N THR A 52 -18.59 9.78 4.98
CA THR A 52 -18.74 9.57 6.41
C THR A 52 -19.63 10.63 7.04
N GLU A 53 -20.44 10.23 8.01
CA GLU A 53 -21.25 11.14 8.80
C GLU A 53 -21.22 10.75 10.28
N VAL A 54 -21.08 11.75 11.15
CA VAL A 54 -21.25 11.59 12.60
C VAL A 54 -22.54 12.29 12.99
N MET A 55 -23.52 11.53 13.48
CA MET A 55 -24.82 12.02 13.89
C MET A 55 -24.88 12.12 15.42
N ASP A 56 -25.19 13.31 15.95
CA ASP A 56 -25.49 13.50 17.38
C ASP A 56 -26.90 12.96 17.69
N LEU A 57 -26.98 11.93 18.52
CA LEU A 57 -28.25 11.26 18.84
C LEU A 57 -29.14 12.06 19.79
N SER A 58 -28.59 13.08 20.47
CA SER A 58 -29.39 13.96 21.34
C SER A 58 -30.15 15.04 20.60
N THR A 59 -29.56 15.55 19.52
CA THR A 59 -30.15 16.63 18.67
C THR A 59 -30.72 16.08 17.37
N ASN A 60 -30.30 14.88 16.98
CA ASN A 60 -30.56 14.28 15.69
C ASN A 60 -30.06 15.16 14.51
N GLU A 61 -28.89 15.78 14.69
CA GLU A 61 -28.24 16.63 13.71
C GLU A 61 -26.80 16.14 13.43
N PRO A 62 -26.25 16.36 12.21
CA PRO A 62 -24.86 16.04 11.90
C PRO A 62 -23.90 16.85 12.77
N TYR A 63 -22.95 16.18 13.40
CA TYR A 63 -21.90 16.80 14.18
C TYR A 63 -20.64 16.93 13.32
N THR A 64 -20.25 18.16 12.97
CA THR A 64 -19.16 18.44 12.02
C THR A 64 -17.97 19.18 12.62
N LEU A 65 -18.05 19.63 13.89
CA LEU A 65 -16.99 20.44 14.51
C LEU A 65 -15.62 19.76 14.54
N PHE A 66 -15.58 18.44 14.63
CA PHE A 66 -14.33 17.67 14.64
C PHE A 66 -13.60 17.66 13.30
N LEU A 67 -14.24 18.06 12.20
CA LEU A 67 -13.63 18.16 10.87
C LEU A 67 -12.83 19.44 10.66
N ALA A 68 -13.12 20.49 11.44
CA ALA A 68 -12.45 21.77 11.34
C ALA A 68 -11.12 21.77 12.12
N ASP A 69 -10.01 22.11 11.45
CA ASP A 69 -8.65 22.06 12.03
C ASP A 69 -8.44 23.09 13.13
N ASP A 70 -9.14 24.24 13.08
CA ASP A 70 -9.04 25.37 13.99
C ASP A 70 -9.91 25.22 15.25
N VAL A 71 -10.82 24.25 15.28
CA VAL A 71 -11.67 23.99 16.44
C VAL A 71 -10.94 23.12 17.46
N CYS A 72 -10.67 23.70 18.63
CA CYS A 72 -10.00 23.07 19.75
C CYS A 72 -10.96 22.86 20.93
N GLY A 73 -10.78 21.76 21.67
CA GLY A 73 -11.52 21.43 22.88
C GLY A 73 -11.36 19.95 23.18
N SER A 74 -11.36 19.56 24.46
CA SER A 74 -11.14 18.17 24.86
C SER A 74 -12.16 17.23 24.21
N PHE A 75 -13.42 17.61 24.21
CA PHE A 75 -14.51 16.82 23.65
C PHE A 75 -14.40 16.69 22.11
N VAL A 76 -14.15 17.79 21.41
CA VAL A 76 -13.95 17.79 19.93
C VAL A 76 -12.73 16.92 19.59
N GLY A 77 -11.67 17.00 20.38
CA GLY A 77 -10.47 16.17 20.24
C GLY A 77 -10.77 14.69 20.44
N GLU A 78 -11.61 14.34 21.40
CA GLU A 78 -12.03 12.96 21.66
C GLU A 78 -12.87 12.39 20.50
N VAL A 79 -13.86 13.15 19.98
CA VAL A 79 -14.63 12.76 18.78
C VAL A 79 -13.70 12.52 17.60
N ARG A 80 -12.77 13.47 17.35
CA ARG A 80 -11.80 13.38 16.26
C ARG A 80 -10.91 12.14 16.37
N ALA A 81 -10.41 11.84 17.57
CA ALA A 81 -9.55 10.68 17.81
C ALA A 81 -10.29 9.38 17.53
N VAL A 82 -11.49 9.19 18.11
CA VAL A 82 -12.29 7.99 17.90
C VAL A 82 -12.66 7.81 16.43
N TYR A 83 -13.06 8.90 15.75
CA TYR A 83 -13.34 8.89 14.31
C TYR A 83 -12.12 8.44 13.48
N GLN A 84 -10.95 9.00 13.77
CA GLN A 84 -9.71 8.63 13.08
C GLN A 84 -9.32 7.18 13.31
N ASP A 85 -9.42 6.71 14.55
CA ASP A 85 -9.05 5.34 14.93
C ASP A 85 -9.92 4.31 14.19
N ILE A 86 -11.24 4.56 14.08
CA ILE A 86 -12.13 3.68 13.33
C ILE A 86 -11.79 3.67 11.84
N LEU A 87 -11.54 4.83 11.23
CA LEU A 87 -11.17 4.89 9.82
C LEU A 87 -9.83 4.21 9.54
N LEU A 88 -8.85 4.35 10.42
CA LEU A 88 -7.55 3.67 10.32
C LEU A 88 -7.72 2.15 10.47
N ASP A 89 -8.58 1.70 11.37
CA ASP A 89 -8.88 0.28 11.54
C ASP A 89 -9.56 -0.31 10.31
N ILE A 90 -10.55 0.39 9.74
CA ILE A 90 -11.20 0.02 8.47
C ILE A 90 -10.20 -0.02 7.33
N ALA A 91 -9.36 1.02 7.18
CA ALA A 91 -8.33 1.07 6.13
C ALA A 91 -7.33 -0.08 6.23
N LYS A 92 -7.03 -0.53 7.44
CA LYS A 92 -6.13 -1.65 7.70
C LYS A 92 -6.77 -3.01 7.42
N ASN A 93 -8.03 -3.19 7.83
CA ASN A 93 -8.68 -4.49 7.84
C ASN A 93 -9.52 -4.75 6.57
N CYS A 94 -10.00 -3.71 5.89
CA CYS A 94 -10.92 -3.83 4.75
C CYS A 94 -10.30 -3.49 3.40
N PHE A 95 -9.08 -2.95 3.39
CA PHE A 95 -8.42 -2.54 2.16
C PHE A 95 -7.07 -3.21 2.01
N ASP A 96 -6.69 -3.47 0.76
CA ASP A 96 -5.35 -3.90 0.40
C ASP A 96 -4.47 -2.70 0.06
N ASN A 97 -3.16 -2.81 0.33
CA ASN A 97 -2.21 -1.78 -0.11
C ASN A 97 -2.11 -1.80 -1.64
N PHE A 98 -2.32 -0.66 -2.26
CA PHE A 98 -2.27 -0.47 -3.71
C PHE A 98 -1.29 0.67 -4.05
N VAL A 99 -0.07 0.52 -3.55
CA VAL A 99 1.01 1.51 -3.72
C VAL A 99 1.58 1.44 -5.13
N PHE A 100 1.85 0.21 -5.60
CA PHE A 100 2.39 -0.06 -6.93
C PHE A 100 1.23 -0.29 -7.91
N LYS A 101 1.21 0.48 -9.00
CA LYS A 101 0.02 0.59 -9.88
C LYS A 101 0.22 0.04 -11.27
N SER A 102 1.49 -0.13 -11.72
CA SER A 102 1.74 -0.71 -13.03
C SER A 102 1.31 -2.18 -13.11
N ASP A 103 0.84 -2.59 -14.28
CA ASP A 103 0.50 -3.99 -14.53
C ASP A 103 1.69 -4.92 -14.25
N TYR A 104 2.91 -4.46 -14.54
CA TYR A 104 4.14 -5.20 -14.25
C TYR A 104 4.30 -5.45 -12.76
N ALA A 105 4.21 -4.42 -11.93
CA ALA A 105 4.30 -4.57 -10.48
C ALA A 105 3.20 -5.45 -9.92
N GLN A 106 1.95 -5.29 -10.39
CA GLN A 106 0.83 -6.11 -9.93
C GLN A 106 1.01 -7.60 -10.29
N ASN A 107 1.47 -7.89 -11.51
CA ASN A 107 1.77 -9.26 -11.92
C ASN A 107 2.92 -9.87 -11.11
N ILE A 108 3.97 -9.10 -10.80
CA ILE A 108 5.08 -9.54 -9.96
C ILE A 108 4.59 -9.81 -8.53
N ILE A 109 3.78 -8.92 -7.95
CA ILE A 109 3.20 -9.11 -6.61
C ILE A 109 2.39 -10.40 -6.55
N LYS A 110 1.55 -10.62 -7.56
CA LYS A 110 0.76 -11.84 -7.69
C LYS A 110 1.66 -13.08 -7.83
N TYR A 111 2.66 -13.03 -8.70
CA TYR A 111 3.61 -14.13 -8.92
C TYR A 111 4.33 -14.56 -7.63
N VAL A 112 4.86 -13.58 -6.88
CA VAL A 112 5.54 -13.83 -5.62
C VAL A 112 4.59 -14.44 -4.58
N LYS A 113 3.36 -13.93 -4.50
CA LYS A 113 2.34 -14.46 -3.59
C LYS A 113 1.97 -15.90 -3.92
N ASP A 114 1.73 -16.21 -5.20
CA ASP A 114 1.32 -17.53 -5.65
C ASP A 114 2.47 -18.56 -5.54
N THR A 115 3.73 -18.12 -5.77
CA THR A 115 4.89 -19.02 -5.82
C THR A 115 5.49 -19.27 -4.45
N TYR A 116 5.64 -18.23 -3.61
CA TYR A 116 6.33 -18.31 -2.32
C TYR A 116 5.42 -18.09 -1.12
N GLY A 117 4.19 -17.61 -1.34
CA GLY A 117 3.27 -17.23 -0.28
C GLY A 117 3.71 -15.97 0.49
N ASP A 118 4.72 -15.24 -0.02
CA ASP A 118 5.27 -14.07 0.66
C ASP A 118 4.44 -12.82 0.33
N ASP A 119 4.24 -11.96 1.32
CA ASP A 119 3.58 -10.68 1.17
C ASP A 119 4.61 -9.54 1.12
N LEU A 120 4.23 -8.42 0.48
CA LEU A 120 5.01 -7.18 0.53
C LEU A 120 5.02 -6.62 1.96
N GLU A 121 6.21 -6.26 2.44
CA GLU A 121 6.40 -5.62 3.72
C GLU A 121 6.82 -4.15 3.53
N PHE A 122 6.04 -3.23 4.08
CA PHE A 122 6.30 -1.80 4.09
C PHE A 122 6.97 -1.45 5.42
N LEU A 123 8.31 -1.35 5.42
CA LEU A 123 9.10 -1.19 6.65
C LEU A 123 9.29 0.28 7.07
N TRP A 124 9.06 1.21 6.16
CA TRP A 124 9.40 2.62 6.37
C TRP A 124 8.19 3.53 6.21
N GLU A 125 7.69 4.10 7.28
CA GLU A 125 6.57 5.04 7.26
C GLU A 125 6.83 6.26 6.35
N LYS A 126 8.06 6.78 6.38
CA LYS A 126 8.48 7.92 5.55
C LYS A 126 8.64 7.59 4.06
N PHE A 127 8.77 6.33 3.72
CA PHE A 127 8.96 5.84 2.36
C PHE A 127 7.90 4.80 2.01
N SER A 128 6.65 5.24 2.04
CA SER A 128 5.47 4.39 1.80
C SER A 128 5.42 3.79 0.38
N GLU A 129 6.24 4.29 -0.54
CA GLU A 129 6.40 3.78 -1.91
C GLU A 129 7.56 2.77 -2.03
N ASN A 130 8.07 2.26 -0.89
CA ASN A 130 9.14 1.26 -0.83
C ASN A 130 8.67 0.05 -0.03
N ALA A 131 8.83 -1.13 -0.61
CA ALA A 131 8.47 -2.39 0.04
C ALA A 131 9.52 -3.46 -0.25
N ILE A 132 9.55 -4.48 0.59
CA ILE A 132 10.48 -5.59 0.45
C ILE A 132 9.74 -6.93 0.40
N TRP A 133 10.42 -7.94 -0.14
CA TRP A 133 10.12 -9.32 0.14
C TRP A 133 11.29 -9.99 0.85
N ARG A 134 10.98 -10.73 1.90
CA ARG A 134 11.95 -11.55 2.61
C ARG A 134 11.52 -13.01 2.68
N ARG A 135 12.49 -13.88 2.72
CA ARG A 135 12.23 -15.30 2.94
C ARG A 135 11.72 -15.54 4.35
N LYS A 136 10.71 -16.35 4.49
CA LYS A 136 10.14 -16.73 5.80
C LYS A 136 11.07 -17.62 6.63
N ASP A 137 11.92 -18.43 5.96
CA ASP A 137 12.80 -19.40 6.64
C ASP A 137 14.03 -18.76 7.31
N ASN A 138 14.53 -17.63 6.80
CA ASN A 138 15.76 -17.04 7.31
C ASN A 138 15.74 -15.49 7.42
N GLY A 139 14.62 -14.87 7.05
CA GLY A 139 14.42 -13.42 7.13
C GLY A 139 15.24 -12.58 6.12
N LYS A 140 16.00 -13.20 5.22
CA LYS A 140 16.81 -12.48 4.23
C LYS A 140 15.96 -11.89 3.12
N TRP A 141 16.22 -10.64 2.80
CA TRP A 141 15.59 -9.96 1.67
C TRP A 141 16.06 -10.56 0.35
N TYR A 142 15.13 -10.79 -0.56
CA TYR A 142 15.44 -11.24 -1.91
C TYR A 142 14.95 -10.28 -3.00
N ALA A 143 13.99 -9.41 -2.68
CA ALA A 143 13.55 -8.38 -3.61
C ALA A 143 13.10 -7.11 -2.87
N LEU A 144 13.24 -5.95 -3.54
CA LEU A 144 12.63 -4.70 -3.14
C LEU A 144 11.82 -4.16 -4.31
N LEU A 145 10.63 -3.64 -4.03
CA LEU A 145 9.78 -2.94 -4.99
C LEU A 145 9.69 -1.48 -4.57
N LEU A 146 10.00 -0.57 -5.48
CA LEU A 146 10.23 0.85 -5.19
C LEU A 146 9.59 1.71 -6.27
N THR A 147 9.15 2.92 -5.91
CA THR A 147 8.80 3.97 -6.88
C THR A 147 9.82 5.10 -6.77
N VAL A 148 10.53 5.37 -7.86
CA VAL A 148 11.61 6.36 -7.91
C VAL A 148 11.43 7.32 -9.08
N SER A 149 12.11 8.50 -9.03
CA SER A 149 12.24 9.34 -10.21
C SER A 149 13.23 8.71 -11.19
N LYS A 150 12.92 8.72 -12.49
CA LYS A 150 13.78 8.24 -13.58
C LYS A 150 15.16 8.90 -13.55
N SER A 151 15.24 10.19 -13.16
CA SER A 151 16.50 10.92 -13.00
C SER A 151 17.47 10.26 -12.01
N LYS A 152 16.96 9.53 -11.01
CA LYS A 152 17.79 8.77 -10.05
C LYS A 152 18.49 7.55 -10.68
N LEU A 153 18.02 7.10 -11.82
CA LEU A 153 18.60 6.01 -12.60
C LEU A 153 19.47 6.54 -13.78
N GLY A 154 19.60 7.86 -13.90
CA GLY A 154 20.38 8.49 -14.97
C GLY A 154 19.61 8.86 -16.22
N PHE A 155 18.28 8.74 -16.23
CA PHE A 155 17.44 9.22 -17.34
C PHE A 155 17.21 10.75 -17.23
N ASP A 156 17.03 11.38 -18.36
CA ASP A 156 16.69 12.82 -18.46
C ASP A 156 15.17 13.02 -18.29
N SER A 157 14.64 12.62 -17.13
CA SER A 157 13.22 12.75 -16.79
C SER A 157 13.02 12.63 -15.28
N ASP A 158 12.15 13.47 -14.71
CA ASP A 158 11.72 13.38 -13.31
C ASP A 158 10.42 12.59 -13.13
N GLU A 159 9.90 11.99 -14.18
CA GLU A 159 8.76 11.09 -14.06
C GLU A 159 9.07 9.94 -13.09
N LYS A 160 8.05 9.53 -12.35
CA LYS A 160 8.15 8.36 -11.48
C LYS A 160 8.07 7.07 -12.28
N ILE A 161 8.87 6.09 -11.87
CA ILE A 161 8.88 4.75 -12.41
C ILE A 161 8.94 3.74 -11.27
N GLU A 162 8.23 2.64 -11.40
CA GLU A 162 8.34 1.51 -10.50
C GLU A 162 9.51 0.63 -10.92
N ILE A 163 10.31 0.20 -9.95
CA ILE A 163 11.50 -0.61 -10.15
C ILE A 163 11.52 -1.78 -9.18
N ILE A 164 12.22 -2.85 -9.56
CA ILE A 164 12.51 -3.96 -8.68
C ILE A 164 14.02 -4.12 -8.51
N ASP A 165 14.48 -4.20 -7.25
CA ASP A 165 15.84 -4.58 -6.92
C ASP A 165 15.87 -6.08 -6.60
N LEU A 166 16.80 -6.83 -7.20
CA LEU A 166 16.96 -8.27 -7.07
C LEU A 166 18.41 -8.63 -6.74
N ARG A 167 18.63 -9.69 -5.95
CA ARG A 167 19.98 -10.26 -5.76
C ARG A 167 20.46 -10.89 -7.06
N ALA A 168 21.67 -10.55 -7.46
CA ALA A 168 22.31 -11.11 -8.63
C ALA A 168 23.82 -10.86 -8.60
N ASP A 169 24.58 -11.52 -9.44
CA ASP A 169 25.94 -11.08 -9.76
C ASP A 169 25.86 -9.89 -10.74
N ALA A 170 25.87 -8.70 -10.18
CA ALA A 170 25.69 -7.47 -10.95
C ALA A 170 26.79 -7.25 -12.01
N GLN A 171 27.98 -7.82 -11.82
CA GLN A 171 29.08 -7.68 -12.79
C GLN A 171 28.77 -8.40 -14.11
N LEU A 172 27.95 -9.43 -14.07
CA LEU A 172 27.56 -10.22 -15.24
C LEU A 172 26.27 -9.73 -15.91
N MET A 173 25.41 -8.97 -15.21
CA MET A 173 24.06 -8.66 -15.66
C MET A 173 23.82 -7.18 -15.97
N VAL A 174 24.56 -6.25 -15.39
CA VAL A 174 24.34 -4.82 -15.61
C VAL A 174 24.78 -4.43 -17.01
N ASP A 175 23.83 -3.93 -17.81
CA ASP A 175 24.05 -3.42 -19.17
C ASP A 175 23.96 -1.88 -19.24
N GLY A 176 23.45 -1.22 -18.20
CA GLY A 176 23.26 0.23 -18.12
C GLY A 176 22.12 0.76 -19.01
N ILE A 177 21.33 -0.12 -19.61
CA ILE A 177 20.20 0.22 -20.52
C ILE A 177 18.88 -0.28 -19.92
N LYS A 178 18.81 -1.56 -19.58
CA LYS A 178 17.62 -2.24 -19.01
C LYS A 178 17.85 -2.73 -17.60
N ILE A 179 19.10 -3.10 -17.30
CA ILE A 179 19.52 -3.65 -16.00
C ILE A 179 20.60 -2.72 -15.44
N PHE A 180 20.32 -2.15 -14.29
CA PHE A 180 21.15 -1.20 -13.58
C PHE A 180 21.77 -1.86 -12.34
N ALA A 181 22.84 -1.27 -11.78
CA ALA A 181 23.35 -1.65 -10.47
C ALA A 181 22.31 -1.32 -9.38
N GLY A 182 22.21 -2.15 -8.36
CA GLY A 182 21.22 -2.03 -7.29
C GLY A 182 21.08 -0.60 -6.75
N TYR A 183 19.86 -0.06 -6.77
CA TYR A 183 19.59 1.36 -6.50
C TYR A 183 19.86 1.71 -5.03
N HIS A 184 19.30 1.00 -4.09
CA HIS A 184 19.53 1.17 -2.64
C HIS A 184 20.35 0.05 -2.01
N MET A 185 20.75 -0.93 -2.81
CA MET A 185 21.42 -2.15 -2.36
C MET A 185 22.87 -2.19 -2.78
N ASN A 186 23.60 -3.20 -2.31
CA ASN A 186 24.98 -3.39 -2.68
C ASN A 186 25.14 -3.61 -4.20
N LYS A 187 25.80 -2.67 -4.87
CA LYS A 187 25.97 -2.62 -6.32
C LYS A 187 26.72 -3.80 -6.94
N LYS A 188 27.37 -4.67 -6.14
CA LYS A 188 28.05 -5.88 -6.63
C LYS A 188 27.17 -7.11 -6.63
N SER A 189 26.14 -7.13 -5.75
CA SER A 189 25.31 -8.30 -5.49
C SER A 189 23.81 -8.04 -5.65
N TRP A 190 23.45 -6.90 -6.24
CA TRP A 190 22.08 -6.53 -6.55
C TRP A 190 22.01 -5.78 -7.87
N ILE A 191 20.92 -6.01 -8.58
CA ILE A 191 20.55 -5.32 -9.82
C ILE A 191 19.23 -4.62 -9.64
N THR A 192 18.98 -3.60 -10.46
CA THR A 192 17.72 -2.86 -10.55
C THR A 192 17.14 -3.02 -11.95
N ILE A 193 15.86 -3.28 -12.04
CA ILE A 193 15.09 -3.42 -13.27
C ILE A 193 13.94 -2.42 -13.26
N CYS A 194 13.76 -1.67 -14.36
CA CYS A 194 12.59 -0.82 -14.57
C CYS A 194 11.38 -1.65 -14.96
N LEU A 195 10.22 -1.38 -14.35
CA LEU A 195 8.97 -2.07 -14.64
C LEU A 195 8.17 -1.33 -15.73
N ASP A 196 8.84 -1.07 -16.88
CA ASP A 196 8.34 -0.28 -18.00
C ASP A 196 8.05 -1.12 -19.26
N GLY A 197 8.17 -2.45 -19.15
CA GLY A 197 7.98 -3.34 -20.27
C GLY A 197 9.23 -3.60 -21.11
N SER A 198 10.37 -3.01 -20.78
CA SER A 198 11.63 -3.23 -21.50
C SER A 198 12.19 -4.66 -21.36
N ILE A 199 11.83 -5.35 -20.27
CA ILE A 199 12.14 -6.77 -20.02
C ILE A 199 10.82 -7.54 -19.89
N PRO A 200 10.64 -8.67 -20.59
CA PRO A 200 9.44 -9.50 -20.44
C PRO A 200 9.22 -9.98 -18.99
N LEU A 201 7.97 -10.11 -18.58
CA LEU A 201 7.62 -10.56 -17.22
C LEU A 201 8.19 -11.94 -16.88
N GLU A 202 8.19 -12.85 -17.84
CA GLU A 202 8.73 -14.21 -17.67
C GLU A 202 10.21 -14.21 -17.31
N ASP A 203 10.99 -13.30 -17.92
CA ASP A 203 12.40 -13.13 -17.62
C ASP A 203 12.58 -12.55 -16.21
N ILE A 204 11.75 -11.59 -15.81
CA ILE A 204 11.75 -11.01 -14.47
C ILE A 204 11.39 -12.08 -13.42
N TYR A 205 10.42 -12.96 -13.69
CA TYR A 205 10.07 -14.07 -12.80
C TYR A 205 11.26 -15.02 -12.60
N GLY A 206 11.97 -15.37 -13.69
CA GLY A 206 13.19 -16.15 -13.59
C GLY A 206 14.28 -15.49 -12.73
N MET A 207 14.44 -14.16 -12.85
CA MET A 207 15.39 -13.40 -12.03
C MET A 207 14.95 -13.33 -10.55
N ILE A 208 13.65 -13.26 -10.27
CA ILE A 208 13.11 -13.34 -8.89
C ILE A 208 13.42 -14.69 -8.29
N ASP A 209 13.24 -15.78 -9.05
CA ASP A 209 13.54 -17.15 -8.60
C ASP A 209 15.01 -17.34 -8.24
N GLU A 210 15.91 -16.80 -9.08
CA GLU A 210 17.35 -16.85 -8.79
C GLU A 210 17.68 -16.00 -7.55
N SER A 211 17.11 -14.81 -7.44
CA SER A 211 17.27 -13.95 -6.26
C SER A 211 16.79 -14.63 -4.98
N TYR A 212 15.66 -15.33 -5.04
CA TYR A 212 15.13 -16.12 -3.92
C TYR A 212 16.09 -17.25 -3.52
N LYS A 213 16.72 -17.94 -4.48
CA LYS A 213 17.74 -18.97 -4.23
C LYS A 213 19.01 -18.37 -3.62
N LEU A 214 19.48 -17.23 -4.12
CA LEU A 214 20.65 -16.53 -3.59
C LEU A 214 20.46 -16.06 -2.14
N ALA A 215 19.24 -15.75 -1.74
CA ALA A 215 18.91 -15.40 -0.37
C ALA A 215 18.95 -16.59 0.63
N LYS A 216 19.20 -17.82 0.17
CA LYS A 216 19.44 -19.00 1.06
C LYS A 216 20.79 -18.96 1.76
N LYS A 217 21.80 -18.41 1.10
CA LYS A 217 23.21 -18.42 1.57
C LYS A 217 23.46 -17.29 2.63
#